data_f6832c9d0e483babbaa7ce8abe5e2428
#
_entry.id   f6832c9d0e483babbaa7ce8abe5e2428
#
_cell.length_a   1.000
_cell.length_b   1.000
_cell.length_c   1.000
_cell.angle_alpha   90.00
_cell.angle_beta   90.00
_cell.angle_gamma   90.00
#
_symmetry.space_group_name_H-M   'P 1'
#
loop_
_entity.id
_entity.type
_entity.pdbx_description
1 polymer ?
#
loop_
_entity_poly.entity_id
_entity_poly.type
_entity_poly.pdbx_seq_one_letter_code
_entity_poly.pdbx_strand_id
1 'polypeptide(L)'
;MIKRFLIIVTILCAIPVANASVQAGFSPEGSARALVLASINHAKVSIDMMAYSFQAKDIVSALVHAEKRGVKVRAVIDKHRNAGAVSQKAIALAQANGIALRFDDHYHLQHDKLMIVDGNTLETGSFNFAQSAEVVNSENVLVIRDEPAVISQFQAHFDSRWQIAK
;
A
#
# COMPACT_ATOMS: atom_id res chain seq x y z
N MET A 1 37.33 30.12 -50.23
CA MET A 1 37.32 29.55 -48.89
C MET A 1 35.91 29.65 -48.31
N ILE A 2 35.14 28.54 -48.27
CA ILE A 2 33.75 28.49 -47.77
C ILE A 2 33.81 28.14 -46.30
N LYS A 3 33.42 29.06 -45.40
CA LYS A 3 33.28 28.80 -43.95
C LYS A 3 32.01 28.01 -43.73
N ARG A 4 32.14 26.73 -43.31
CA ARG A 4 31.01 25.90 -42.85
C ARG A 4 30.66 26.33 -41.43
N PHE A 5 29.45 26.88 -41.22
CA PHE A 5 28.88 27.11 -39.91
C PHE A 5 28.26 25.78 -39.42
N LEU A 6 28.72 25.28 -38.28
CA LEU A 6 28.15 24.15 -37.60
C LEU A 6 27.01 24.66 -36.70
N ILE A 7 25.77 24.34 -37.03
CA ILE A 7 24.61 24.64 -36.18
C ILE A 7 24.47 23.50 -35.19
N ILE A 8 24.76 23.77 -33.92
CA ILE A 8 24.51 22.84 -32.81
C ILE A 8 23.04 23.02 -32.38
N VAL A 9 22.20 22.06 -32.72
CA VAL A 9 20.81 22.00 -32.21
C VAL A 9 20.82 21.30 -30.86
N THR A 10 20.66 22.08 -29.80
CA THR A 10 20.49 21.56 -28.46
C THR A 10 19.03 21.10 -28.29
N ILE A 11 18.78 19.78 -28.26
CA ILE A 11 17.47 19.22 -27.96
C ILE A 11 17.28 19.29 -26.45
N LEU A 12 16.45 20.21 -25.99
CA LEU A 12 16.02 20.30 -24.60
C LEU A 12 14.98 19.18 -24.38
N CYS A 13 15.39 18.07 -23.80
CA CYS A 13 14.44 17.04 -23.33
C CYS A 13 13.67 17.61 -22.14
N ALA A 14 12.41 17.97 -22.33
CA ALA A 14 11.50 18.27 -21.22
C ALA A 14 11.22 16.96 -20.46
N ILE A 15 11.79 16.83 -19.27
CA ILE A 15 11.46 15.75 -18.33
C ILE A 15 10.06 16.07 -17.80
N PRO A 16 9.06 15.17 -17.98
CA PRO A 16 7.76 15.40 -17.39
C PRO A 16 7.91 15.43 -15.86
N VAL A 17 7.58 16.56 -15.26
CA VAL A 17 7.49 16.68 -13.80
C VAL A 17 6.21 15.95 -13.39
N ALA A 18 6.33 14.79 -12.75
CA ALA A 18 5.19 14.15 -12.12
C ALA A 18 4.70 15.09 -11.02
N ASN A 19 3.44 15.54 -11.11
CA ASN A 19 2.83 16.34 -10.07
C ASN A 19 2.38 15.42 -8.95
N ALA A 20 2.96 15.60 -7.77
CA ALA A 20 2.49 14.98 -6.55
C ALA A 20 0.99 15.22 -6.33
N SER A 21 0.27 14.19 -5.95
CA SER A 21 -1.15 14.31 -5.64
C SER A 21 -1.49 13.65 -4.32
N VAL A 22 -2.40 14.29 -3.57
CA VAL A 22 -2.92 13.78 -2.31
C VAL A 22 -4.44 13.72 -2.39
N GLN A 23 -5.01 12.55 -2.06
CA GLN A 23 -6.45 12.35 -1.92
C GLN A 23 -6.75 11.93 -0.49
N ALA A 24 -7.85 12.46 0.07
CA ALA A 24 -8.36 12.07 1.38
C ALA A 24 -9.69 11.34 1.25
N GLY A 25 -9.89 10.34 2.10
CA GLY A 25 -11.15 9.61 2.23
C GLY A 25 -11.50 9.39 3.69
N PHE A 26 -12.78 9.21 3.96
CA PHE A 26 -13.31 9.09 5.30
C PHE A 26 -14.30 7.92 5.40
N SER A 27 -14.47 7.39 6.59
CA SER A 27 -15.53 6.46 6.95
C SER A 27 -16.32 6.99 8.17
N PRO A 28 -17.61 6.64 8.28
CA PRO A 28 -18.33 5.60 7.53
C PRO A 28 -18.87 6.04 6.15
N GLU A 29 -18.51 7.24 5.65
CA GLU A 29 -19.02 7.80 4.40
C GLU A 29 -18.66 6.99 3.14
N GLY A 30 -17.78 5.99 3.28
CA GLY A 30 -17.40 5.05 2.23
C GLY A 30 -16.20 5.47 1.37
N SER A 31 -15.77 6.73 1.41
CA SER A 31 -14.66 7.20 0.58
C SER A 31 -13.30 6.62 1.02
N ALA A 32 -13.08 6.39 2.33
CA ALA A 32 -11.87 5.72 2.83
C ALA A 32 -11.73 4.31 2.24
N ARG A 33 -12.77 3.47 2.38
CA ARG A 33 -12.81 2.12 1.80
C ARG A 33 -12.62 2.14 0.28
N ALA A 34 -13.26 3.07 -0.43
CA ALA A 34 -13.14 3.19 -1.87
C ALA A 34 -11.69 3.49 -2.31
N LEU A 35 -10.98 4.39 -1.61
CA LEU A 35 -9.57 4.69 -1.89
C LEU A 35 -8.65 3.50 -1.62
N VAL A 36 -8.85 2.76 -0.51
CA VAL A 36 -8.10 1.53 -0.21
C VAL A 36 -8.26 0.51 -1.33
N LEU A 37 -9.50 0.19 -1.71
CA LEU A 37 -9.78 -0.77 -2.78
C LEU A 37 -9.28 -0.30 -4.14
N ALA A 38 -9.39 1.00 -4.46
CA ALA A 38 -8.86 1.57 -5.69
C ALA A 38 -7.34 1.42 -5.77
N SER A 39 -6.61 1.67 -4.66
CA SER A 39 -5.16 1.50 -4.60
C SER A 39 -4.75 0.06 -4.90
N ILE A 40 -5.42 -0.93 -4.30
CA ILE A 40 -5.16 -2.35 -4.56
C ILE A 40 -5.50 -2.75 -6.01
N ASN A 41 -6.65 -2.30 -6.52
CA ASN A 41 -7.13 -2.69 -7.85
C ASN A 41 -6.27 -2.11 -8.99
N HIS A 42 -5.66 -0.94 -8.77
CA HIS A 42 -4.78 -0.30 -9.76
C HIS A 42 -3.33 -0.79 -9.72
N ALA A 43 -2.93 -1.54 -8.69
CA ALA A 43 -1.60 -2.10 -8.57
C ALA A 43 -1.21 -2.94 -9.80
N LYS A 44 0.03 -2.77 -10.28
CA LYS A 44 0.60 -3.45 -11.46
C LYS A 44 1.81 -4.32 -11.14
N VAL A 45 2.59 -3.94 -10.12
CA VAL A 45 3.89 -4.57 -9.81
C VAL A 45 3.93 -5.13 -8.40
N SER A 46 3.62 -4.33 -7.39
CA SER A 46 3.77 -4.73 -5.98
C SER A 46 2.81 -4.00 -5.05
N ILE A 47 2.51 -4.67 -3.93
CA ILE A 47 1.84 -4.09 -2.76
C ILE A 47 2.62 -4.54 -1.53
N ASP A 48 3.16 -3.58 -0.78
CA ASP A 48 3.76 -3.77 0.53
C ASP A 48 2.81 -3.18 1.58
N MET A 49 2.23 -4.04 2.43
CA MET A 49 1.20 -3.67 3.39
C MET A 49 1.68 -3.83 4.83
N MET A 50 1.31 -2.91 5.71
CA MET A 50 1.40 -3.07 7.16
C MET A 50 0.00 -2.95 7.76
N ALA A 51 -0.41 -3.94 8.56
CA ALA A 51 -1.76 -4.01 9.05
C ALA A 51 -1.81 -4.37 10.55
N TYR A 52 -2.32 -3.45 11.37
CA TYR A 52 -2.69 -3.81 12.73
C TYR A 52 -3.82 -4.85 12.73
N SER A 53 -4.93 -4.60 12.03
CA SER A 53 -6.04 -5.53 11.88
C SER A 53 -6.17 -5.96 10.42
N PHE A 54 -6.16 -7.27 10.15
CA PHE A 54 -6.23 -7.87 8.82
C PHE A 54 -7.42 -8.85 8.78
N GLN A 55 -8.60 -8.34 8.42
CA GLN A 55 -9.83 -9.14 8.47
C GLN A 55 -10.97 -8.69 7.54
N ALA A 56 -10.86 -7.54 6.87
CA ALA A 56 -11.89 -7.08 5.92
C ALA A 56 -11.90 -7.98 4.69
N LYS A 57 -12.99 -8.72 4.50
CA LYS A 57 -13.11 -9.78 3.47
C LYS A 57 -12.90 -9.26 2.06
N ASP A 58 -13.44 -8.10 1.75
CA ASP A 58 -13.35 -7.47 0.43
C ASP A 58 -11.93 -6.98 0.13
N ILE A 59 -11.24 -6.37 1.12
CA ILE A 59 -9.85 -5.94 0.99
C ILE A 59 -8.95 -7.17 0.78
N VAL A 60 -9.11 -8.22 1.59
CA VAL A 60 -8.34 -9.46 1.42
C VAL A 60 -8.61 -10.10 0.06
N SER A 61 -9.87 -10.12 -0.40
CA SER A 61 -10.21 -10.61 -1.73
C SER A 61 -9.57 -9.76 -2.84
N ALA A 62 -9.53 -8.44 -2.70
CA ALA A 62 -8.87 -7.55 -3.65
C ALA A 62 -7.34 -7.82 -3.72
N LEU A 63 -6.68 -8.03 -2.57
CA LEU A 63 -5.26 -8.42 -2.51
C LEU A 63 -5.01 -9.76 -3.19
N VAL A 64 -5.87 -10.76 -2.97
CA VAL A 64 -5.81 -12.07 -3.65
C VAL A 64 -5.98 -11.90 -5.16
N HIS A 65 -6.90 -11.05 -5.62
CA HIS A 65 -7.04 -10.77 -7.04
C HIS A 65 -5.82 -10.04 -7.62
N ALA A 66 -5.19 -9.15 -6.85
CA ALA A 66 -3.93 -8.50 -7.26
C ALA A 66 -2.81 -9.54 -7.44
N GLU A 67 -2.62 -10.45 -6.47
CA GLU A 67 -1.65 -11.54 -6.56
C GLU A 67 -1.90 -12.42 -7.81
N LYS A 68 -3.16 -12.77 -8.08
CA LYS A 68 -3.55 -13.54 -9.29
C LYS A 68 -3.30 -12.80 -10.61
N ARG A 69 -3.25 -11.46 -10.58
CA ARG A 69 -2.82 -10.65 -11.75
C ARG A 69 -1.31 -10.58 -11.93
N GLY A 70 -0.53 -11.18 -11.02
CA GLY A 70 0.94 -11.16 -11.03
C GLY A 70 1.55 -10.02 -10.20
N VAL A 71 0.75 -9.28 -9.44
CA VAL A 71 1.24 -8.28 -8.48
C VAL A 71 1.84 -9.00 -7.28
N LYS A 72 3.05 -8.66 -6.87
CA LYS A 72 3.70 -9.24 -5.69
C LYS A 72 3.14 -8.59 -4.42
N VAL A 73 2.41 -9.36 -3.62
CA VAL A 73 1.82 -8.86 -2.38
C VAL A 73 2.58 -9.39 -1.17
N ARG A 74 3.09 -8.45 -0.34
CA ARG A 74 3.72 -8.75 0.96
C ARG A 74 2.95 -8.01 2.06
N ALA A 75 2.75 -8.65 3.22
CA ALA A 75 2.14 -7.98 4.35
C ALA A 75 2.82 -8.34 5.68
N VAL A 76 3.08 -7.31 6.51
CA VAL A 76 3.44 -7.45 7.92
C VAL A 76 2.19 -7.15 8.75
N ILE A 77 1.76 -8.11 9.57
CA ILE A 77 0.55 -7.97 10.38
C ILE A 77 0.85 -8.19 11.85
N ASP A 78 0.11 -7.49 12.73
CA ASP A 78 0.20 -7.71 14.18
C ASP A 78 -0.24 -9.13 14.53
N LYS A 79 0.62 -9.87 15.25
CA LYS A 79 0.36 -11.28 15.60
C LYS A 79 -0.81 -11.43 16.57
N HIS A 80 -0.81 -10.63 17.63
CA HIS A 80 -1.77 -10.78 18.72
C HIS A 80 -3.16 -10.29 18.32
N ARG A 81 -3.23 -9.15 17.61
CA ARG A 81 -4.50 -8.59 17.11
C ARG A 81 -5.19 -9.54 16.14
N ASN A 82 -4.44 -10.30 15.38
CA ASN A 82 -4.97 -11.19 14.34
C ASN A 82 -5.11 -12.66 14.77
N ALA A 83 -5.07 -12.96 16.07
CA ALA A 83 -5.27 -14.32 16.60
C ALA A 83 -6.73 -14.81 16.53
N GLY A 84 -7.70 -13.90 16.39
CA GLY A 84 -9.13 -14.25 16.37
C GLY A 84 -9.58 -14.93 15.09
N ALA A 85 -10.67 -15.70 15.16
CA ALA A 85 -11.15 -16.56 14.08
C ALA A 85 -11.42 -15.83 12.74
N VAL A 86 -11.88 -14.57 12.79
CA VAL A 86 -12.15 -13.78 11.56
C VAL A 86 -10.84 -13.46 10.83
N SER A 87 -9.84 -12.98 11.58
CA SER A 87 -8.50 -12.71 11.00
C SER A 87 -7.83 -13.99 10.53
N GLN A 88 -7.95 -15.10 11.27
CA GLN A 88 -7.35 -16.38 10.86
C GLN A 88 -7.92 -16.90 9.54
N LYS A 89 -9.23 -16.70 9.29
CA LYS A 89 -9.82 -17.02 7.96
C LYS A 89 -9.26 -16.13 6.85
N ALA A 90 -9.09 -14.84 7.12
CA ALA A 90 -8.50 -13.89 6.16
C ALA A 90 -7.04 -14.24 5.84
N ILE A 91 -6.24 -14.56 6.87
CA ILE A 91 -4.85 -15.00 6.77
C ILE A 91 -4.74 -16.29 5.94
N ALA A 92 -5.55 -17.31 6.27
CA ALA A 92 -5.56 -18.57 5.54
C ALA A 92 -5.91 -18.36 4.06
N LEU A 93 -6.89 -17.49 3.74
CA LEU A 93 -7.23 -17.14 2.37
C LEU A 93 -6.07 -16.48 1.64
N ALA A 94 -5.42 -15.50 2.28
CA ALA A 94 -4.29 -14.79 1.70
C ALA A 94 -3.12 -15.74 1.41
N GLN A 95 -2.70 -16.53 2.38
CA GLN A 95 -1.59 -17.48 2.27
C GLN A 95 -1.86 -18.57 1.22
N ALA A 96 -3.07 -19.12 1.17
CA ALA A 96 -3.49 -20.12 0.19
C ALA A 96 -3.45 -19.60 -1.27
N ASN A 97 -3.43 -18.27 -1.46
CA ASN A 97 -3.35 -17.62 -2.77
C ASN A 97 -2.00 -16.94 -3.04
N GLY A 98 -0.95 -17.27 -2.29
CA GLY A 98 0.42 -16.85 -2.59
C GLY A 98 0.88 -15.54 -1.93
N ILE A 99 0.01 -14.84 -1.18
CA ILE A 99 0.38 -13.62 -0.49
C ILE A 99 1.42 -13.94 0.60
N ALA A 100 2.56 -13.27 0.57
CA ALA A 100 3.60 -13.42 1.57
C ALA A 100 3.23 -12.65 2.84
N LEU A 101 2.89 -13.38 3.92
CA LEU A 101 2.54 -12.81 5.22
C LEU A 101 3.64 -13.07 6.23
N ARG A 102 3.98 -12.04 7.03
CA ARG A 102 4.81 -12.14 8.22
C ARG A 102 4.08 -11.57 9.43
N PHE A 103 4.32 -12.18 10.60
CA PHE A 103 3.69 -11.81 11.85
C PHE A 103 4.68 -11.05 12.73
N ASP A 104 4.29 -9.85 13.14
CA ASP A 104 5.09 -9.06 14.06
C ASP A 104 4.60 -9.26 15.51
N ASP A 105 5.49 -9.74 16.37
CA ASP A 105 5.35 -9.82 17.82
C ASP A 105 6.54 -9.15 18.55
N HIS A 106 7.34 -8.40 17.81
CA HIS A 106 8.49 -7.65 18.36
C HIS A 106 8.04 -6.41 19.12
N TYR A 107 7.07 -5.68 18.55
CA TYR A 107 6.48 -4.51 19.20
C TYR A 107 5.27 -4.90 20.05
N HIS A 108 4.98 -4.08 21.09
CA HIS A 108 3.74 -4.26 21.86
C HIS A 108 2.50 -4.28 20.95
N LEU A 109 2.47 -3.38 19.97
CA LEU A 109 1.52 -3.37 18.85
C LEU A 109 2.25 -2.99 17.56
N GLN A 110 2.12 -3.81 16.53
CA GLN A 110 2.41 -3.38 15.17
C GLN A 110 1.17 -2.59 14.70
N HIS A 111 1.16 -1.27 14.96
CA HIS A 111 -0.07 -0.48 14.84
C HIS A 111 -0.17 0.33 13.54
N ASP A 112 0.73 0.12 12.59
CA ASP A 112 0.67 0.76 11.28
C ASP A 112 -0.53 0.28 10.46
N LYS A 113 -1.07 1.17 9.65
CA LYS A 113 -2.07 0.92 8.63
C LYS A 113 -1.62 1.66 7.39
N LEU A 114 -0.99 0.93 6.47
CA LEU A 114 -0.47 1.52 5.24
C LEU A 114 -0.31 0.48 4.14
N MET A 115 -0.27 0.96 2.92
CA MET A 115 0.16 0.21 1.75
C MET A 115 1.07 1.08 0.88
N ILE A 116 2.17 0.50 0.41
CA ILE A 116 3.00 1.06 -0.65
C ILE A 116 2.70 0.27 -1.90
N VAL A 117 2.18 0.95 -2.93
CA VAL A 117 1.77 0.33 -4.19
C VAL A 117 2.71 0.78 -5.30
N ASP A 118 3.28 -0.18 -6.01
CA ASP A 118 4.16 0.01 -7.18
C ASP A 118 5.36 0.96 -6.92
N GLY A 119 5.72 1.18 -5.63
CA GLY A 119 6.80 2.06 -5.22
C GLY A 119 6.57 3.56 -5.47
N ASN A 120 5.38 3.96 -5.91
CA ASN A 120 5.05 5.35 -6.22
C ASN A 120 3.74 5.87 -5.62
N THR A 121 3.02 5.02 -4.91
CA THR A 121 1.76 5.36 -4.23
C THR A 121 1.82 4.88 -2.80
N LEU A 122 1.53 5.77 -1.84
CA LEU A 122 1.37 5.46 -0.43
C LEU A 122 -0.11 5.65 -0.05
N GLU A 123 -0.72 4.63 0.51
CA GLU A 123 -1.98 4.72 1.24
C GLU A 123 -1.67 4.63 2.74
N THR A 124 -2.20 5.54 3.57
CA THR A 124 -2.02 5.51 5.02
C THR A 124 -3.13 6.30 5.73
N GLY A 125 -3.30 6.04 7.02
CA GLY A 125 -4.29 6.73 7.85
C GLY A 125 -4.62 5.99 9.14
N SER A 126 -5.80 6.27 9.68
CA SER A 126 -6.31 5.56 10.87
C SER A 126 -7.07 4.27 10.52
N PHE A 127 -7.42 4.08 9.23
CA PHE A 127 -8.31 3.02 8.75
C PHE A 127 -7.69 1.63 8.93
N ASN A 128 -8.23 0.85 9.86
CA ASN A 128 -7.88 -0.57 9.98
C ASN A 128 -8.49 -1.37 8.82
N PHE A 129 -7.78 -2.36 8.31
CA PHE A 129 -8.32 -3.26 7.28
C PHE A 129 -9.31 -4.28 7.88
N ALA A 130 -10.39 -3.72 8.43
CA ALA A 130 -11.43 -4.40 9.19
C ALA A 130 -12.79 -3.80 8.87
N GLN A 131 -13.84 -4.62 8.90
CA GLN A 131 -15.21 -4.18 8.60
C GLN A 131 -15.69 -3.04 9.51
N SER A 132 -15.29 -3.04 10.79
CA SER A 132 -15.65 -1.95 11.71
C SER A 132 -15.11 -0.59 11.26
N ALA A 133 -13.93 -0.54 10.64
CA ALA A 133 -13.37 0.68 10.08
C ALA A 133 -14.17 1.21 8.88
N GLU A 134 -14.83 0.29 8.15
CA GLU A 134 -15.63 0.66 6.97
C GLU A 134 -16.97 1.32 7.31
N VAL A 135 -17.65 0.82 8.35
CA VAL A 135 -19.08 1.10 8.55
C VAL A 135 -19.44 1.62 9.96
N VAL A 136 -18.54 1.53 10.93
CA VAL A 136 -18.84 1.87 12.33
C VAL A 136 -17.99 3.01 12.85
N ASN A 137 -16.68 2.97 12.56
CA ASN A 137 -15.73 3.94 13.07
C ASN A 137 -15.70 5.21 12.21
N SER A 138 -15.32 6.34 12.84
CA SER A 138 -14.84 7.52 12.13
C SER A 138 -13.35 7.35 11.86
N GLU A 139 -12.97 7.16 10.58
CA GLU A 139 -11.59 6.93 10.16
C GLU A 139 -11.22 7.86 9.00
N ASN A 140 -9.92 7.96 8.75
CA ASN A 140 -9.38 8.68 7.59
C ASN A 140 -8.40 7.81 6.81
N VAL A 141 -8.28 8.09 5.51
CA VAL A 141 -7.28 7.56 4.59
C VAL A 141 -6.71 8.71 3.79
N LEU A 142 -5.40 8.70 3.60
CA LEU A 142 -4.71 9.53 2.62
C LEU A 142 -4.08 8.60 1.57
N VAL A 143 -4.21 8.99 0.30
CA VAL A 143 -3.47 8.38 -0.80
C VAL A 143 -2.58 9.44 -1.41
N ILE A 144 -1.26 9.23 -1.31
CA ILE A 144 -0.20 10.13 -1.76
C ILE A 144 0.48 9.48 -2.96
N ARG A 145 0.55 10.18 -4.10
CA ARG A 145 1.18 9.69 -5.32
C ARG A 145 2.31 10.59 -5.76
N ASP A 146 3.32 9.98 -6.36
CA ASP A 146 4.44 10.67 -7.01
C ASP A 146 5.22 11.60 -6.07
N GLU A 147 5.31 11.23 -4.77
CA GLU A 147 6.13 11.87 -3.73
C GLU A 147 7.28 10.94 -3.30
N PRO A 148 8.33 10.79 -4.07
CA PRO A 148 9.36 9.79 -3.84
C PRO A 148 10.08 9.98 -2.49
N ALA A 149 10.23 11.22 -2.01
CA ALA A 149 10.87 11.50 -0.73
C ALA A 149 10.08 10.94 0.47
N VAL A 150 8.75 11.00 0.42
CA VAL A 150 7.87 10.44 1.45
C VAL A 150 7.79 8.92 1.29
N ILE A 151 7.53 8.45 0.09
CA ILE A 151 7.32 7.02 -0.20
C ILE A 151 8.56 6.21 0.15
N SER A 152 9.77 6.71 -0.13
CA SER A 152 11.02 6.01 0.23
C SER A 152 11.20 5.85 1.74
N GLN A 153 10.75 6.82 2.56
CA GLN A 153 10.79 6.70 4.02
C GLN A 153 9.84 5.58 4.51
N PHE A 154 8.63 5.51 3.95
CA PHE A 154 7.67 4.44 4.28
C PHE A 154 8.13 3.07 3.78
N GLN A 155 8.79 3.02 2.61
CA GLN A 155 9.39 1.78 2.11
C GLN A 155 10.51 1.28 3.03
N ALA A 156 11.42 2.16 3.47
CA ALA A 156 12.46 1.81 4.42
C ALA A 156 11.88 1.34 5.76
N HIS A 157 10.78 1.97 6.21
CA HIS A 157 10.05 1.56 7.40
C HIS A 157 9.46 0.16 7.23
N PHE A 158 8.74 -0.11 6.14
CA PHE A 158 8.20 -1.44 5.81
C PHE A 158 9.32 -2.50 5.78
N ASP A 159 10.40 -2.24 5.05
CA ASP A 159 11.50 -3.20 4.89
C ASP A 159 12.14 -3.56 6.24
N SER A 160 12.28 -2.58 7.15
CA SER A 160 12.78 -2.83 8.50
C SER A 160 11.86 -3.74 9.31
N ARG A 161 10.52 -3.59 9.20
CA ARG A 161 9.54 -4.45 9.87
C ARG A 161 9.46 -5.82 9.21
N TRP A 162 9.57 -5.86 7.89
CA TRP A 162 9.63 -7.12 7.15
C TRP A 162 10.82 -7.99 7.56
N GLN A 163 11.98 -7.40 7.86
CA GLN A 163 13.17 -8.14 8.27
C GLN A 163 13.04 -8.79 9.65
N ILE A 164 12.37 -8.14 10.60
CA ILE A 164 12.23 -8.63 11.98
C ILE A 164 11.00 -9.52 12.20
N ALA A 165 9.94 -9.34 11.44
CA ALA A 165 8.74 -10.15 11.47
C ALA A 165 9.01 -11.59 10.97
N LYS A 166 8.25 -12.58 11.47
CA LYS A 166 8.42 -14.02 11.21
C LYS A 166 7.31 -14.59 10.37
#